data_07f6af0df7da0de58dc77004568ba1d9
#
_entry.id   07f6af0df7da0de58dc77004568ba1d9
#
_cell.length_a   1.000
_cell.length_b   1.000
_cell.length_c   1.000
_cell.angle_alpha   90.00
_cell.angle_beta   90.00
_cell.angle_gamma   90.00
#
_symmetry.space_group_name_H-M   'P 1'
#
loop_
_entity.id
_entity.type
_entity.pdbx_description
1 polymer ?
#
loop_
_entity_poly.entity_id
_entity_poly.type
_entity_poly.pdbx_seq_one_letter_code
_entity_poly.pdbx_strand_id
1 'polypeptide(L)'
;MFRFRALLSCIFAMVAFVLVSCGGPSTVAVPPTYTTAQLQKIQQYLPEIQSANGRLDALGAAIQNQQWQEVRSTIRGPFGSLIQDLKYVTSNLLPADQKVAREVSRNIFQDFIEIDQAAAATNVEAALQGFDHAAKDIEAFLGGLPELAATDDPDEGGQAS
;
A
#
# COMPACT_ATOMS: atom_id res chain seq x y z
N MET A 1 -9.60 -51.24 -45.34
CA MET A 1 -8.50 -50.62 -44.61
C MET A 1 -8.18 -49.18 -45.05
N PHE A 2 -8.56 -48.74 -46.24
CA PHE A 2 -8.28 -47.37 -46.72
C PHE A 2 -9.08 -46.27 -46.02
N ARG A 3 -10.27 -46.54 -45.58
CA ARG A 3 -11.18 -45.55 -44.94
C ARG A 3 -10.71 -45.12 -43.54
N PHE A 4 -10.07 -46.01 -42.79
CA PHE A 4 -9.57 -45.71 -41.45
C PHE A 4 -8.35 -44.80 -41.47
N ARG A 5 -7.47 -44.96 -42.49
CA ARG A 5 -6.28 -44.12 -42.64
C ARG A 5 -6.62 -42.69 -43.05
N ALA A 6 -7.68 -42.52 -43.85
CA ALA A 6 -8.18 -41.20 -44.25
C ALA A 6 -8.79 -40.43 -43.05
N LEU A 7 -9.54 -41.13 -42.19
CA LEU A 7 -10.13 -40.55 -40.97
C LEU A 7 -9.05 -40.13 -39.98
N LEU A 8 -8.00 -40.94 -39.77
CA LEU A 8 -6.87 -40.59 -38.92
C LEU A 8 -6.10 -39.34 -39.41
N SER A 9 -5.93 -39.26 -40.73
CA SER A 9 -5.26 -38.11 -41.35
C SER A 9 -6.03 -36.80 -41.20
N CYS A 10 -7.37 -36.85 -41.31
CA CYS A 10 -8.22 -35.68 -41.07
C CYS A 10 -8.21 -35.21 -39.61
N ILE A 11 -8.21 -36.16 -38.67
CA ILE A 11 -8.14 -35.84 -37.23
C ILE A 11 -6.80 -35.20 -36.87
N PHE A 12 -5.68 -35.71 -37.46
CA PHE A 12 -4.36 -35.16 -37.20
C PHE A 12 -4.22 -33.75 -37.80
N ALA A 13 -4.78 -33.49 -38.99
CA ALA A 13 -4.83 -32.16 -39.57
C ALA A 13 -5.66 -31.17 -38.73
N MET A 14 -6.79 -31.62 -38.18
CA MET A 14 -7.65 -30.79 -37.32
C MET A 14 -6.98 -30.42 -35.99
N VAL A 15 -6.25 -31.37 -35.40
CA VAL A 15 -5.48 -31.11 -34.15
C VAL A 15 -4.31 -30.15 -34.41
N ALA A 16 -3.65 -30.21 -35.54
CA ALA A 16 -2.58 -29.29 -35.93
C ALA A 16 -3.07 -27.84 -36.08
N PHE A 17 -4.30 -27.62 -36.55
CA PHE A 17 -4.90 -26.29 -36.69
C PHE A 17 -5.23 -25.64 -35.33
N VAL A 18 -5.56 -26.43 -34.32
CA VAL A 18 -5.89 -25.89 -32.95
C VAL A 18 -4.64 -25.43 -32.21
N LEU A 19 -3.46 -26.01 -32.52
CA LEU A 19 -2.19 -25.66 -31.85
C LEU A 19 -1.53 -24.38 -32.39
N VAL A 20 -1.94 -23.88 -33.56
CA VAL A 20 -1.37 -22.63 -34.12
C VAL A 20 -2.13 -21.38 -33.70
N SER A 21 -3.29 -21.53 -33.08
CA SER A 21 -4.15 -20.39 -32.69
C SER A 21 -3.71 -19.63 -31.42
N CYS A 22 -2.62 -20.02 -30.75
CA CYS A 22 -2.11 -19.33 -29.54
C CYS A 22 -0.91 -18.38 -29.79
N GLY A 23 -0.59 -18.06 -31.05
CA GLY A 23 0.40 -17.07 -31.43
C GLY A 23 -0.24 -15.72 -31.75
N GLY A 24 -0.99 -15.13 -30.83
CA GLY A 24 -1.39 -13.72 -30.94
C GLY A 24 -0.16 -12.81 -30.90
N PRO A 25 -0.20 -11.63 -31.56
CA PRO A 25 0.89 -10.68 -31.46
C PRO A 25 1.19 -10.41 -29.99
N SER A 26 2.47 -10.51 -29.62
CA SER A 26 2.92 -10.12 -28.27
C SER A 26 2.56 -8.64 -28.10
N THR A 27 1.40 -8.38 -27.52
CA THR A 27 1.08 -7.04 -27.04
C THR A 27 2.15 -6.74 -26.00
N VAL A 28 3.06 -5.83 -26.32
CA VAL A 28 3.97 -5.25 -25.33
C VAL A 28 3.07 -4.75 -24.23
N ALA A 29 3.08 -5.44 -23.09
CA ALA A 29 2.28 -5.05 -21.95
C ALA A 29 2.78 -3.66 -21.51
N VAL A 30 1.98 -2.62 -21.76
CA VAL A 30 2.26 -1.29 -21.22
C VAL A 30 2.29 -1.43 -19.70
N PRO A 31 3.35 -0.96 -19.03
CA PRO A 31 3.39 -1.01 -17.56
C PRO A 31 2.10 -0.43 -16.98
N PRO A 32 1.52 -1.05 -15.97
CA PRO A 32 0.30 -0.52 -15.34
C PRO A 32 0.60 0.86 -14.77
N THR A 33 -0.25 1.82 -15.09
CA THR A 33 -0.19 3.20 -14.59
C THR A 33 -1.36 3.46 -13.68
N TYR A 34 -1.18 4.35 -12.69
CA TYR A 34 -2.26 4.76 -11.81
C TYR A 34 -3.37 5.47 -12.57
N THR A 35 -4.61 5.09 -12.31
CA THR A 35 -5.78 5.81 -12.81
C THR A 35 -6.07 7.03 -11.93
N THR A 36 -6.72 8.05 -12.49
CA THR A 36 -7.17 9.24 -11.74
C THR A 36 -8.00 8.85 -10.51
N ALA A 37 -8.89 7.86 -10.65
CA ALA A 37 -9.71 7.39 -9.53
C ALA A 37 -8.88 6.76 -8.40
N GLN A 38 -7.80 6.03 -8.72
CA GLN A 38 -6.88 5.49 -7.71
C GLN A 38 -6.13 6.61 -6.99
N LEU A 39 -5.59 7.58 -7.74
CA LEU A 39 -4.88 8.72 -7.16
C LEU A 39 -5.79 9.54 -6.24
N GLN A 40 -7.03 9.83 -6.65
CA GLN A 40 -8.01 10.51 -5.80
C GLN A 40 -8.29 9.75 -4.50
N LYS A 41 -8.40 8.42 -4.56
CA LYS A 41 -8.58 7.58 -3.36
C LYS A 41 -7.37 7.64 -2.43
N ILE A 42 -6.17 7.61 -2.96
CA ILE A 42 -4.95 7.76 -2.17
C ILE A 42 -4.91 9.14 -1.52
N GLN A 43 -5.17 10.20 -2.28
CA GLN A 43 -5.22 11.59 -1.79
C GLN A 43 -6.24 11.78 -0.66
N GLN A 44 -7.37 11.08 -0.71
CA GLN A 44 -8.41 11.17 0.31
C GLN A 44 -7.92 10.78 1.72
N TYR A 45 -7.05 9.76 1.82
CA TYR A 45 -6.55 9.25 3.10
C TYR A 45 -5.16 9.77 3.48
N LEU A 46 -4.46 10.40 2.55
CA LEU A 46 -3.10 10.91 2.79
C LEU A 46 -3.00 11.92 3.95
N PRO A 47 -3.93 12.89 4.11
CA PRO A 47 -3.89 13.85 5.21
C PRO A 47 -3.92 13.19 6.59
N GLU A 48 -4.67 12.11 6.77
CA GLU A 48 -4.75 11.36 8.03
C GLU A 48 -3.43 10.68 8.35
N ILE A 49 -2.78 10.08 7.33
CA ILE A 49 -1.45 9.45 7.49
C ILE A 49 -0.40 10.50 7.81
N GLN A 50 -0.44 11.66 7.14
CA GLN A 50 0.48 12.79 7.42
C GLN A 50 0.24 13.38 8.83
N SER A 51 -1.01 13.49 9.25
CA SER A 51 -1.36 13.91 10.61
C SER A 51 -0.81 12.95 11.66
N ALA A 52 -0.88 11.64 11.42
CA ALA A 52 -0.30 10.64 12.30
C ALA A 52 1.23 10.77 12.36
N ASN A 53 1.89 10.97 11.21
CA ASN A 53 3.34 11.23 11.14
C ASN A 53 3.71 12.48 11.97
N GLY A 54 2.94 13.56 11.88
CA GLY A 54 3.16 14.77 12.68
C GLY A 54 2.99 14.60 14.20
N ARG A 55 2.40 13.47 14.67
CA ARG A 55 2.25 13.15 16.10
C ARG A 55 3.36 12.26 16.66
N LEU A 56 4.28 11.78 15.80
CA LEU A 56 5.40 10.94 16.24
C LEU A 56 6.27 11.66 17.27
N ASP A 57 6.56 12.94 17.07
CA ASP A 57 7.38 13.71 18.01
C ASP A 57 6.76 13.73 19.42
N ALA A 58 5.43 13.91 19.51
CA ALA A 58 4.73 13.90 20.78
C ALA A 58 4.76 12.50 21.43
N LEU A 59 4.64 11.44 20.63
CA LEU A 59 4.76 10.06 21.11
C LEU A 59 6.18 9.79 21.65
N GLY A 60 7.21 10.17 20.90
CA GLY A 60 8.61 10.05 21.33
C GLY A 60 8.90 10.80 22.64
N ALA A 61 8.41 12.03 22.77
CA ALA A 61 8.53 12.82 23.99
C ALA A 61 7.80 12.15 25.18
N ALA A 62 6.61 11.61 24.96
CA ALA A 62 5.84 10.89 25.99
C ALA A 62 6.59 9.64 26.46
N ILE A 63 7.24 8.89 25.58
CA ILE A 63 8.06 7.73 25.93
C ILE A 63 9.28 8.16 26.79
N GLN A 64 10.02 9.18 26.33
CA GLN A 64 11.19 9.71 27.06
C GLN A 64 10.82 10.20 28.46
N ASN A 65 9.67 10.85 28.60
CA ASN A 65 9.14 11.35 29.86
C ASN A 65 8.41 10.29 30.69
N GLN A 66 8.39 9.04 30.23
CA GLN A 66 7.74 7.90 30.91
C GLN A 66 6.24 8.13 31.18
N GLN A 67 5.57 8.87 30.31
CA GLN A 67 4.14 9.15 30.36
C GLN A 67 3.34 7.97 29.79
N TRP A 68 3.46 6.81 30.46
CA TRP A 68 2.98 5.52 29.93
C TRP A 68 1.50 5.49 29.57
N GLN A 69 0.68 6.19 30.33
CA GLN A 69 -0.75 6.29 30.03
C GLN A 69 -0.99 7.06 28.73
N GLU A 70 -0.24 8.14 28.52
CA GLU A 70 -0.29 8.94 27.28
C GLU A 70 0.20 8.11 26.09
N VAL A 71 1.33 7.43 26.22
CA VAL A 71 1.85 6.52 25.19
C VAL A 71 0.80 5.52 24.77
N ARG A 72 0.19 4.80 25.71
CA ARG A 72 -0.80 3.76 25.42
C ARG A 72 -2.10 4.32 24.86
N SER A 73 -2.55 5.48 25.31
CA SER A 73 -3.74 6.13 24.76
C SER A 73 -3.53 6.59 23.33
N THR A 74 -2.34 7.11 23.02
CA THR A 74 -1.95 7.55 21.68
C THR A 74 -1.85 6.37 20.71
N ILE A 75 -1.23 5.26 21.12
CA ILE A 75 -1.15 4.04 20.30
C ILE A 75 -2.55 3.48 20.01
N ARG A 76 -3.43 3.39 20.98
CA ARG A 76 -4.76 2.78 20.83
C ARG A 76 -5.79 3.70 20.17
N GLY A 77 -5.58 4.99 20.25
CA GLY A 77 -6.43 6.02 19.63
C GLY A 77 -5.93 6.40 18.23
N PRO A 78 -5.19 7.51 18.11
CA PRO A 78 -4.79 8.06 16.80
C PRO A 78 -4.00 7.09 15.91
N PHE A 79 -3.07 6.30 16.47
CA PHE A 79 -2.31 5.34 15.69
C PHE A 79 -3.08 4.05 15.41
N GLY A 80 -4.10 3.72 16.20
CA GLY A 80 -5.01 2.62 15.91
C GLY A 80 -5.82 2.88 14.62
N SER A 81 -6.29 4.11 14.40
CA SER A 81 -6.98 4.49 13.15
C SER A 81 -6.05 4.54 11.94
N LEU A 82 -4.80 4.95 12.12
CA LEU A 82 -3.78 4.97 11.06
C LEU A 82 -3.68 3.63 10.32
N ILE A 83 -3.73 2.51 11.03
CA ILE A 83 -3.66 1.17 10.42
C ILE A 83 -4.78 0.95 9.40
N GLN A 84 -5.97 1.50 9.66
CA GLN A 84 -7.09 1.43 8.71
C GLN A 84 -6.84 2.30 7.48
N ASP A 85 -6.27 3.49 7.65
CA ASP A 85 -5.97 4.42 6.56
C ASP A 85 -4.86 3.87 5.67
N LEU A 86 -3.79 3.30 6.24
CA LEU A 86 -2.74 2.58 5.52
C LEU A 86 -3.32 1.45 4.66
N LYS A 87 -4.29 0.70 5.18
CA LYS A 87 -4.96 -0.36 4.44
C LYS A 87 -5.79 0.18 3.27
N TYR A 88 -6.51 1.28 3.45
CA TYR A 88 -7.27 1.92 2.38
C TYR A 88 -6.35 2.43 1.28
N VAL A 89 -5.29 3.14 1.62
CA VAL A 89 -4.28 3.58 0.64
C VAL A 89 -3.70 2.38 -0.09
N THR A 90 -3.20 1.39 0.64
CA THR A 90 -2.59 0.18 0.07
C THR A 90 -3.51 -0.51 -0.94
N SER A 91 -4.81 -0.60 -0.67
CA SER A 91 -5.76 -1.26 -1.58
C SER A 91 -5.94 -0.55 -2.92
N ASN A 92 -5.58 0.73 -3.00
CA ASN A 92 -5.66 1.56 -4.21
C ASN A 92 -4.31 1.68 -4.96
N LEU A 93 -3.23 1.11 -4.43
CA LEU A 93 -1.94 1.06 -5.11
C LEU A 93 -1.95 0.03 -6.26
N LEU A 94 -0.98 0.15 -7.17
CA LEU A 94 -0.72 -0.88 -8.19
C LEU A 94 -0.27 -2.20 -7.53
N PRO A 95 -0.53 -3.36 -8.15
CA PRO A 95 -0.25 -4.67 -7.54
C PRO A 95 1.19 -4.85 -7.04
N ALA A 96 2.18 -4.28 -7.75
CA ALA A 96 3.58 -4.31 -7.34
C ALA A 96 3.80 -3.52 -6.04
N ASP A 97 3.27 -2.29 -5.99
CA ASP A 97 3.41 -1.38 -4.86
C ASP A 97 2.60 -1.86 -3.65
N GLN A 98 1.43 -2.48 -3.88
CA GLN A 98 0.62 -3.09 -2.83
C GLN A 98 1.39 -4.12 -2.00
N LYS A 99 2.27 -4.90 -2.63
CA LYS A 99 3.03 -5.92 -1.91
C LYS A 99 3.95 -5.28 -0.87
N VAL A 100 4.70 -4.27 -1.27
CA VAL A 100 5.62 -3.52 -0.40
C VAL A 100 4.83 -2.78 0.69
N ALA A 101 3.78 -2.04 0.29
CA ALA A 101 2.97 -1.27 1.23
C ALA A 101 2.28 -2.15 2.29
N ARG A 102 1.85 -3.37 1.95
CA ARG A 102 1.30 -4.32 2.93
C ARG A 102 2.34 -4.82 3.93
N GLU A 103 3.56 -5.04 3.48
CA GLU A 103 4.66 -5.44 4.35
C GLU A 103 5.00 -4.33 5.33
N VAL A 104 5.22 -3.11 4.84
CA VAL A 104 5.50 -1.94 5.67
C VAL A 104 4.35 -1.66 6.64
N SER A 105 3.08 -1.70 6.19
CA SER A 105 1.92 -1.52 7.07
C SER A 105 1.84 -2.56 8.19
N ARG A 106 2.27 -3.79 7.92
CA ARG A 106 2.31 -4.85 8.93
C ARG A 106 3.41 -4.58 9.96
N ASN A 107 4.55 -4.11 9.52
CA ASN A 107 5.66 -3.74 10.40
C ASN A 107 5.22 -2.60 11.33
N ILE A 108 4.66 -1.51 10.79
CA ILE A 108 4.10 -0.39 11.59
C ILE A 108 3.13 -0.89 12.67
N PHE A 109 2.24 -1.81 12.31
CA PHE A 109 1.30 -2.40 13.28
C PHE A 109 2.03 -3.19 14.37
N GLN A 110 3.04 -3.98 14.01
CA GLN A 110 3.84 -4.75 14.95
C GLN A 110 4.63 -3.83 15.89
N ASP A 111 5.23 -2.77 15.36
CA ASP A 111 5.97 -1.80 16.15
C ASP A 111 5.07 -1.11 17.18
N PHE A 112 3.84 -0.76 16.82
CA PHE A 112 2.88 -0.20 17.77
C PHE A 112 2.50 -1.19 18.88
N ILE A 113 2.39 -2.48 18.57
CA ILE A 113 2.18 -3.51 19.59
C ILE A 113 3.39 -3.58 20.52
N GLU A 114 4.60 -3.50 20.00
CA GLU A 114 5.84 -3.53 20.78
C GLU A 114 5.94 -2.30 21.71
N ILE A 115 5.60 -1.12 21.21
CA ILE A 115 5.54 0.11 22.01
C ILE A 115 4.48 -0.03 23.15
N ASP A 116 3.26 -0.54 22.85
CA ASP A 116 2.22 -0.70 23.89
C ASP A 116 2.63 -1.72 24.96
N GLN A 117 3.30 -2.81 24.55
CA GLN A 117 3.83 -3.81 25.48
C GLN A 117 4.99 -3.26 26.33
N ALA A 118 5.91 -2.54 25.71
CA ALA A 118 7.02 -1.89 26.41
C ALA A 118 6.51 -0.82 27.41
N ALA A 119 5.50 -0.05 27.00
CA ALA A 119 4.84 0.92 27.87
C ALA A 119 4.11 0.25 29.05
N ALA A 120 3.49 -0.91 28.84
CA ALA A 120 2.87 -1.69 29.91
C ALA A 120 3.91 -2.24 30.90
N ALA A 121 5.10 -2.58 30.41
CA ALA A 121 6.26 -3.03 31.21
C ALA A 121 7.10 -1.86 31.76
N THR A 122 6.75 -0.61 31.48
CA THR A 122 7.53 0.61 31.83
C THR A 122 8.99 0.57 31.35
N ASN A 123 9.22 -0.08 30.19
CA ASN A 123 10.54 -0.24 29.59
C ASN A 123 10.79 0.83 28.53
N VAL A 124 11.55 1.87 28.93
CA VAL A 124 11.86 3.02 28.04
C VAL A 124 12.67 2.60 26.83
N GLU A 125 13.68 1.75 27.02
CA GLU A 125 14.59 1.35 25.93
C GLU A 125 13.83 0.58 24.83
N ALA A 126 13.03 -0.41 25.22
CA ALA A 126 12.21 -1.17 24.28
C ALA A 126 11.14 -0.31 23.60
N ALA A 127 10.54 0.65 24.33
CA ALA A 127 9.56 1.58 23.76
C ALA A 127 10.19 2.52 22.73
N LEU A 128 11.39 3.04 22.99
CA LEU A 128 12.14 3.88 22.03
C LEU A 128 12.56 3.08 20.81
N GLN A 129 13.00 1.84 20.96
CA GLN A 129 13.36 0.98 19.84
C GLN A 129 12.15 0.76 18.91
N GLY A 130 10.99 0.38 19.47
CA GLY A 130 9.76 0.22 18.68
C GLY A 130 9.34 1.54 18.03
N PHE A 131 9.51 2.67 18.71
CA PHE A 131 9.23 3.99 18.16
C PHE A 131 10.12 4.31 16.95
N ASP A 132 11.41 4.07 17.04
CA ASP A 132 12.35 4.33 15.94
C ASP A 132 12.02 3.47 14.70
N HIS A 133 11.59 2.22 14.91
CA HIS A 133 11.13 1.35 13.83
C HIS A 133 9.84 1.90 13.20
N ALA A 134 8.83 2.22 14.02
CA ALA A 134 7.56 2.75 13.53
C ALA A 134 7.73 4.05 12.74
N ALA A 135 8.55 4.98 13.23
CA ALA A 135 8.84 6.24 12.55
C ALA A 135 9.46 6.00 11.16
N LYS A 136 10.47 5.14 11.09
CA LYS A 136 11.14 4.78 9.84
C LYS A 136 10.19 4.08 8.85
N ASP A 137 9.34 3.20 9.34
CA ASP A 137 8.40 2.46 8.49
C ASP A 137 7.26 3.36 7.99
N ILE A 138 6.81 4.35 8.79
CA ILE A 138 5.85 5.37 8.33
C ILE A 138 6.48 6.24 7.23
N GLU A 139 7.72 6.67 7.38
CA GLU A 139 8.45 7.40 6.35
C GLU A 139 8.61 6.56 5.08
N ALA A 140 8.96 5.28 5.22
CA ALA A 140 9.08 4.35 4.09
C ALA A 140 7.74 4.13 3.37
N PHE A 141 6.63 4.06 4.11
CA PHE A 141 5.30 3.98 3.53
C PHE A 141 4.96 5.23 2.71
N LEU A 142 5.16 6.42 3.28
CA LEU A 142 4.91 7.69 2.60
C LEU A 142 5.80 7.88 1.37
N GLY A 143 7.08 7.53 1.47
CA GLY A 143 8.04 7.59 0.35
C GLY A 143 7.77 6.57 -0.77
N GLY A 144 7.03 5.51 -0.48
CA GLY A 144 6.61 4.49 -1.45
C GLY A 144 5.30 4.81 -2.18
N LEU A 145 4.64 5.94 -1.85
CA LEU A 145 3.42 6.36 -2.54
C LEU A 145 3.72 6.94 -3.92
N PRO A 146 2.80 6.80 -4.90
CA PRO A 146 2.95 7.45 -6.19
C PRO A 146 3.00 8.97 -6.03
N GLU A 147 3.76 9.63 -6.91
CA GLU A 147 3.74 11.07 -6.99
C GLU A 147 2.32 11.53 -7.32
N LEU A 148 1.69 12.19 -6.35
CA LEU A 148 0.35 12.73 -6.52
C LEU A 148 0.52 14.07 -7.20
N ALA A 149 0.32 14.09 -8.53
CA ALA A 149 0.24 15.36 -9.25
C ALA A 149 -0.78 16.24 -8.54
N ALA A 150 -0.38 17.47 -8.22
CA ALA A 150 -1.34 18.48 -7.79
C ALA A 150 -2.48 18.44 -8.80
N THR A 151 -3.71 18.18 -8.34
CA THR A 151 -4.87 18.26 -9.23
C THR A 151 -4.90 19.70 -9.71
N ASP A 152 -4.53 19.93 -10.97
CA ASP A 152 -4.92 21.14 -11.67
C ASP A 152 -6.45 21.20 -11.51
N ASP A 153 -6.91 22.13 -10.70
CA ASP A 153 -8.32 22.43 -10.55
C ASP A 153 -8.79 22.97 -11.91
N PRO A 154 -9.62 22.22 -12.67
CA PRO A 154 -10.03 22.66 -14.00
C PRO A 154 -11.00 23.84 -13.96
N ASP A 155 -11.26 24.46 -12.80
CA ASP A 155 -12.29 25.48 -12.61
C ASP A 155 -11.77 26.93 -12.46
N GLU A 156 -10.46 27.20 -12.65
CA GLU A 156 -9.97 28.60 -12.71
C GLU A 156 -9.92 29.19 -14.12
N GLY A 157 -10.59 28.60 -15.11
CA GLY A 157 -10.57 29.03 -16.52
C GLY A 157 -11.85 29.65 -17.05
N GLY A 158 -12.67 30.28 -16.24
CA GLY A 158 -13.98 30.75 -16.76
C GLY A 158 -14.60 32.01 -16.16
N GLN A 159 -13.83 33.10 -16.00
CA GLN A 159 -14.47 34.43 -15.90
C GLN A 159 -13.50 35.55 -16.30
N ALA A 160 -13.39 35.78 -17.58
CA ALA A 160 -12.91 37.05 -18.14
C ALA A 160 -13.63 37.32 -19.44
N SER A 161 -14.76 38.00 -19.35
CA SER A 161 -15.24 38.97 -20.35
C SER A 161 -16.55 39.60 -19.88
#